data_863c2d3974ee1fd52f58102a9db85698
#
_entry.id   863c2d3974ee1fd52f58102a9db85698
#
_cell.length_a   1.000
_cell.length_b   1.000
_cell.length_c   1.000
_cell.angle_alpha   90.00
_cell.angle_beta   90.00
_cell.angle_gamma   90.00
#
_symmetry.space_group_name_H-M   'P 1'
#
loop_
_entity.id
_entity.type
_entity.pdbx_description
1 polymer ?
#
loop_
_entity_poly.entity_id
_entity_poly.type
_entity_poly.pdbx_seq_one_letter_code
_entity_poly.pdbx_strand_id
1 'polypeptide(L)'
;MRFKLAALPLMLLAATATAEEYNSFTKANYSNLEKGDDSFTLDSRYFFSGKETLGPLKEFEYINKVSNVYGGFSHLNEGSEDSDILTIGGEYFASNGLVLGAQLADFGEENIDTLSIGYLFTPNFLVSLEHEDNDSDNELSVNARYNHQLNATDYIGFDFSVDEEFDTRSLSSKYFTHLGGEQYLTAELAYVSYDEGDDYWKLGTEYFFTQRTSVGFTFDENEEFKLGMNHFFSRNFAVEAAYVSNTDSDDDYDIYQIGMTVQL
;
A
#
# COMPACT_ATOMS: atom_id res chain seq x y z
N MET A 1 12.74 16.53 24.39
CA MET A 1 11.32 16.59 24.80
C MET A 1 10.83 15.20 25.16
N ARG A 2 10.22 14.98 26.34
CA ARG A 2 9.79 13.64 26.73
C ARG A 2 8.42 13.38 26.10
N PHE A 3 8.36 12.57 25.04
CA PHE A 3 7.11 12.08 24.46
C PHE A 3 6.33 11.33 25.54
N LYS A 4 5.19 11.89 25.93
CA LYS A 4 4.14 11.09 26.57
C LYS A 4 3.44 10.36 25.42
N LEU A 5 3.84 9.10 25.19
CA LEU A 5 3.04 8.18 24.41
C LEU A 5 1.65 8.16 25.08
N ALA A 6 0.72 8.90 24.52
CA ALA A 6 -0.68 8.69 24.82
C ALA A 6 -1.00 7.31 24.25
N ALA A 7 -1.05 6.32 25.14
CA ALA A 7 -1.52 4.99 24.80
C ALA A 7 -2.95 5.16 24.25
N LEU A 8 -3.05 5.17 22.91
CA LEU A 8 -4.34 4.99 22.25
C LEU A 8 -4.85 3.63 22.74
N PRO A 9 -6.04 3.57 23.37
CA PRO A 9 -6.60 2.29 23.74
C PRO A 9 -6.89 1.55 22.42
N LEU A 10 -6.05 0.57 22.08
CA LEU A 10 -6.37 -0.44 21.11
C LEU A 10 -7.62 -1.14 21.64
N MET A 11 -8.79 -0.77 21.17
CA MET A 11 -10.01 -1.52 21.43
C MET A 11 -9.89 -2.81 20.62
N LEU A 12 -9.29 -3.81 21.24
CA LEU A 12 -9.41 -5.22 20.87
C LEU A 12 -10.86 -5.64 21.10
N LEU A 13 -11.73 -5.28 20.18
CA LEU A 13 -13.01 -5.94 20.03
C LEU A 13 -12.70 -7.33 19.47
N ALA A 14 -12.66 -8.31 20.36
CA ALA A 14 -12.65 -9.71 20.00
C ALA A 14 -13.98 -10.04 19.32
N ALA A 15 -14.07 -9.79 18.01
CA ALA A 15 -15.14 -10.32 17.19
C ALA A 15 -14.89 -11.82 17.04
N THR A 16 -15.83 -12.63 17.49
CA THR A 16 -15.88 -14.05 17.16
C THR A 16 -16.31 -14.19 15.72
N ALA A 17 -15.37 -14.03 14.79
CA ALA A 17 -15.63 -14.17 13.37
C ALA A 17 -15.72 -15.65 13.01
N THR A 18 -16.85 -16.05 12.48
CA THR A 18 -17.09 -17.34 11.82
C THR A 18 -16.93 -17.27 10.30
N ALA A 19 -16.62 -16.10 9.74
CA ALA A 19 -16.29 -15.87 8.33
C ALA A 19 -14.89 -15.24 8.24
N GLU A 20 -14.18 -15.51 7.14
CA GLU A 20 -12.83 -14.98 6.86
C GLU A 20 -12.89 -13.56 6.27
N GLU A 21 -13.79 -12.73 6.78
CA GLU A 21 -14.02 -11.37 6.31
C GLU A 21 -13.48 -10.35 7.29
N TYR A 22 -12.84 -9.31 6.78
CA TYR A 22 -12.25 -8.22 7.55
C TYR A 22 -12.78 -6.88 7.06
N ASN A 23 -13.25 -6.05 7.99
CA ASN A 23 -13.76 -4.70 7.69
C ASN A 23 -12.76 -3.60 8.03
N SER A 24 -11.82 -3.84 8.94
CA SER A 24 -10.89 -2.83 9.42
C SER A 24 -9.45 -3.31 9.33
N PHE A 25 -8.58 -2.47 8.82
CA PHE A 25 -7.15 -2.70 8.69
C PHE A 25 -6.41 -1.52 9.30
N THR A 26 -5.56 -1.78 10.26
CA THR A 26 -4.67 -0.77 10.85
C THR A 26 -3.24 -1.27 10.78
N LYS A 27 -2.35 -0.47 10.21
CA LYS A 27 -0.92 -0.77 10.10
C LYS A 27 -0.12 0.34 10.76
N ALA A 28 0.81 -0.02 11.62
CA ALA A 28 1.80 0.88 12.19
C ALA A 28 3.19 0.40 11.77
N ASN A 29 4.05 1.31 11.32
CA ASN A 29 5.43 1.01 10.95
C ASN A 29 6.37 2.00 11.64
N TYR A 30 7.53 1.51 11.99
CA TYR A 30 8.66 2.30 12.45
C TYR A 30 9.87 1.91 11.62
N SER A 31 10.61 2.90 11.14
CA SER A 31 11.86 2.72 10.43
C SER A 31 12.96 3.48 11.15
N ASN A 32 14.05 2.81 11.44
CA ASN A 32 15.27 3.44 11.90
C ASN A 32 16.14 3.72 10.68
N LEU A 33 16.24 4.98 10.33
CA LEU A 33 17.07 5.48 9.24
C LEU A 33 18.49 5.70 9.73
N GLU A 34 19.41 6.00 8.83
CA GLU A 34 20.78 6.32 9.21
C GLU A 34 20.92 7.65 9.95
N LYS A 35 22.05 7.83 10.65
CA LYS A 35 22.46 9.07 11.34
C LYS A 35 21.55 9.51 12.48
N GLY A 36 20.68 8.62 12.95
CA GLY A 36 19.76 8.90 14.05
C GLY A 36 18.42 9.45 13.61
N ASP A 37 18.16 9.44 12.31
CA ASP A 37 16.87 9.75 11.73
C ASP A 37 15.92 8.58 11.91
N ASP A 38 14.63 8.85 11.99
CA ASP A 38 13.60 7.81 12.07
C ASP A 38 12.28 8.24 11.45
N SER A 39 11.46 7.26 11.13
CA SER A 39 10.10 7.52 10.68
C SER A 39 9.10 6.61 11.38
N PHE A 40 7.91 7.15 11.59
CA PHE A 40 6.76 6.41 12.10
C PHE A 40 5.55 6.66 11.22
N THR A 41 4.85 5.60 10.81
CA THR A 41 3.57 5.70 10.08
C THR A 41 2.48 4.92 10.80
N LEU A 42 1.26 5.44 10.76
CA LEU A 42 0.06 4.79 11.24
C LEU A 42 -1.05 4.99 10.21
N ASP A 43 -1.50 3.90 9.59
CA ASP A 43 -2.58 3.90 8.60
C ASP A 43 -3.76 3.07 9.12
N SER A 44 -4.97 3.53 8.88
CA SER A 44 -6.18 2.78 9.19
C SER A 44 -7.19 2.92 8.06
N ARG A 45 -7.82 1.81 7.67
CA ARG A 45 -8.87 1.78 6.65
C ARG A 45 -10.03 0.93 7.13
N TYR A 46 -11.24 1.45 6.95
CA TYR A 46 -12.48 0.76 7.25
C TYR A 46 -13.30 0.56 5.98
N PHE A 47 -13.65 -0.68 5.69
CA PHE A 47 -14.51 -1.08 4.58
C PHE A 47 -15.95 -1.28 5.07
N PHE A 48 -16.92 -0.76 4.33
CA PHE A 48 -18.34 -0.87 4.70
C PHE A 48 -18.93 -2.27 4.44
N SER A 49 -18.18 -3.16 3.81
CA SER A 49 -18.46 -4.59 3.69
C SER A 49 -17.19 -5.39 3.89
N GLY A 50 -17.31 -6.62 4.38
CA GLY A 50 -16.16 -7.47 4.66
C GLY A 50 -15.36 -7.80 3.40
N LYS A 51 -14.06 -7.93 3.57
CA LYS A 51 -13.10 -8.38 2.54
C LYS A 51 -12.61 -9.76 2.88
N GLU A 52 -12.66 -10.66 1.90
CA GLU A 52 -12.16 -12.02 2.02
C GLU A 52 -10.69 -12.10 1.57
N THR A 53 -9.91 -12.97 2.22
CA THR A 53 -8.54 -13.25 1.81
C THR A 53 -8.50 -14.26 0.66
N LEU A 54 -7.48 -14.19 -0.17
CA LEU A 54 -7.24 -15.13 -1.28
C LEU A 54 -6.43 -16.38 -0.88
N GLY A 55 -6.31 -16.61 0.44
CA GLY A 55 -5.53 -17.70 1.04
C GLY A 55 -4.56 -17.15 2.07
N PRO A 56 -3.46 -16.48 1.70
CA PRO A 56 -2.63 -15.75 2.67
C PRO A 56 -3.44 -14.66 3.35
N LEU A 57 -3.25 -14.48 4.66
CA LEU A 57 -4.04 -13.52 5.47
C LEU A 57 -3.83 -12.06 5.09
N LYS A 58 -2.78 -11.73 4.34
CA LYS A 58 -2.51 -10.36 3.85
C LYS A 58 -2.88 -10.16 2.38
N GLU A 59 -3.35 -11.18 1.66
CA GLU A 59 -3.70 -11.10 0.26
C GLU A 59 -5.22 -11.03 0.05
N PHE A 60 -5.65 -10.02 -0.69
CA PHE A 60 -7.05 -9.72 -0.98
C PHE A 60 -7.25 -9.54 -2.48
N GLU A 61 -8.52 -9.40 -2.91
CA GLU A 61 -8.82 -9.10 -4.31
C GLU A 61 -7.98 -7.93 -4.83
N TYR A 62 -7.45 -8.07 -6.04
CA TYR A 62 -6.59 -7.06 -6.67
C TYR A 62 -7.29 -5.71 -6.84
N ILE A 63 -8.51 -5.72 -7.37
CA ILE A 63 -9.32 -4.50 -7.50
C ILE A 63 -10.26 -4.41 -6.29
N ASN A 64 -10.11 -3.34 -5.50
CA ASN A 64 -11.10 -3.04 -4.47
C ASN A 64 -12.44 -2.68 -5.11
N LYS A 65 -13.53 -3.21 -4.57
CA LYS A 65 -14.91 -2.97 -5.02
C LYS A 65 -15.82 -2.55 -3.87
N VAL A 66 -15.23 -2.30 -2.71
CA VAL A 66 -15.96 -1.99 -1.49
C VAL A 66 -15.71 -0.55 -1.08
N SER A 67 -16.78 0.19 -0.85
CA SER A 67 -16.70 1.55 -0.30
C SER A 67 -15.95 1.54 1.03
N ASN A 68 -15.09 2.54 1.23
CA ASN A 68 -14.24 2.60 2.40
C ASN A 68 -13.91 4.04 2.78
N VAL A 69 -13.45 4.21 4.00
CA VAL A 69 -12.83 5.42 4.51
C VAL A 69 -11.48 5.06 5.12
N TYR A 70 -10.53 5.97 5.03
CA TYR A 70 -9.19 5.76 5.57
C TYR A 70 -8.60 7.03 6.13
N GLY A 71 -7.60 6.87 6.98
CA GLY A 71 -6.77 7.95 7.49
C GLY A 71 -5.38 7.44 7.79
N GLY A 72 -4.41 8.32 7.66
CA GLY A 72 -3.00 8.06 7.88
C GLY A 72 -2.34 9.19 8.65
N PHE A 73 -1.30 8.85 9.38
CA PHE A 73 -0.38 9.78 10.01
C PHE A 73 1.04 9.30 9.77
N SER A 74 1.90 10.18 9.31
CA SER A 74 3.33 9.94 9.17
C SER A 74 4.10 11.01 9.92
N HIS A 75 5.15 10.60 10.62
CA HIS A 75 6.13 11.45 11.27
C HIS A 75 7.50 11.07 10.75
N LEU A 76 8.24 12.03 10.25
CA LEU A 76 9.60 11.88 9.79
C LEU A 76 10.50 12.82 10.60
N ASN A 77 11.53 12.27 11.19
CA ASN A 77 12.56 13.00 11.92
C ASN A 77 13.88 12.89 11.12
N GLU A 78 14.32 14.01 10.57
CA GLU A 78 15.58 14.14 9.80
C GLU A 78 16.48 15.18 10.44
N GLY A 79 17.38 14.73 11.32
CA GLY A 79 18.38 15.58 11.98
C GLY A 79 17.77 16.67 12.85
N SER A 80 17.56 17.86 12.30
CA SER A 80 16.99 19.01 13.02
C SER A 80 15.59 19.39 12.56
N GLU A 81 15.05 18.70 11.58
CA GLU A 81 13.75 18.98 10.98
C GLU A 81 12.81 17.80 11.22
N ASP A 82 11.63 18.12 11.72
CA ASP A 82 10.55 17.14 11.89
C ASP A 82 9.43 17.50 10.90
N SER A 83 8.88 16.52 10.21
CA SER A 83 7.69 16.71 9.37
C SER A 83 6.59 15.74 9.75
N ASP A 84 5.37 16.24 9.80
CA ASP A 84 4.16 15.48 10.06
C ASP A 84 3.26 15.53 8.83
N ILE A 85 2.70 14.38 8.44
CA ILE A 85 1.72 14.28 7.36
C ILE A 85 0.46 13.65 7.92
N LEU A 86 -0.67 14.30 7.73
CA LEU A 86 -1.99 13.77 8.07
C LEU A 86 -2.80 13.56 6.79
N THR A 87 -3.29 12.36 6.58
CA THR A 87 -4.13 12.00 5.43
C THR A 87 -5.50 11.53 5.89
N ILE A 88 -6.56 11.94 5.21
CA ILE A 88 -7.90 11.40 5.35
C ILE A 88 -8.53 11.25 3.97
N GLY A 89 -9.25 10.17 3.74
CA GLY A 89 -9.90 9.96 2.46
C GLY A 89 -10.94 8.84 2.48
N GLY A 90 -11.50 8.58 1.30
CA GLY A 90 -12.45 7.50 1.12
C GLY A 90 -12.84 7.29 -0.32
N GLU A 91 -13.39 6.12 -0.59
CA GLU A 91 -13.90 5.71 -1.89
C GLU A 91 -15.33 5.21 -1.76
N TYR A 92 -16.18 5.63 -2.67
CA TYR A 92 -17.56 5.16 -2.77
C TYR A 92 -17.76 4.37 -4.07
N PHE A 93 -18.15 3.12 -3.94
CA PHE A 93 -18.49 2.22 -5.04
C PHE A 93 -20.00 2.11 -5.14
N ALA A 94 -20.59 2.72 -6.16
CA ALA A 94 -22.02 2.64 -6.43
C ALA A 94 -22.38 1.33 -7.14
N SER A 95 -23.61 0.85 -6.94
CA SER A 95 -24.09 -0.40 -7.53
C SER A 95 -24.17 -0.40 -9.06
N ASN A 96 -24.16 0.78 -9.69
CA ASN A 96 -24.15 0.94 -11.15
C ASN A 96 -22.74 0.97 -11.75
N GLY A 97 -21.69 0.76 -10.95
CA GLY A 97 -20.31 0.77 -11.38
C GLY A 97 -19.58 2.13 -11.25
N LEU A 98 -20.29 3.22 -10.91
CA LEU A 98 -19.64 4.51 -10.64
C LEU A 98 -18.78 4.40 -9.38
N VAL A 99 -17.57 4.97 -9.44
CA VAL A 99 -16.63 5.07 -8.32
C VAL A 99 -16.29 6.53 -8.10
N LEU A 100 -16.36 6.98 -6.86
CA LEU A 100 -15.98 8.34 -6.46
C LEU A 100 -14.94 8.23 -5.35
N GLY A 101 -13.89 9.02 -5.43
CA GLY A 101 -12.85 9.10 -4.40
C GLY A 101 -12.58 10.55 -4.01
N ALA A 102 -12.18 10.75 -2.76
CA ALA A 102 -11.65 12.01 -2.26
C ALA A 102 -10.61 11.75 -1.19
N GLN A 103 -9.54 12.53 -1.20
CA GLN A 103 -8.46 12.52 -0.20
C GLN A 103 -8.02 13.94 0.09
N LEU A 104 -7.68 14.19 1.33
CA LEU A 104 -7.02 15.39 1.81
C LEU A 104 -5.74 14.95 2.51
N ALA A 105 -4.62 15.56 2.16
CA ALA A 105 -3.33 15.33 2.82
C ALA A 105 -2.74 16.69 3.24
N ASP A 106 -2.44 16.82 4.53
CA ASP A 106 -1.85 18.00 5.16
C ASP A 106 -0.38 17.71 5.49
N PHE A 107 0.52 18.46 4.86
CA PHE A 107 1.99 18.40 5.05
C PHE A 107 2.49 19.56 5.93
N GLY A 108 1.59 20.28 6.61
CA GLY A 108 1.89 21.41 7.47
C GLY A 108 1.97 22.73 6.73
N GLU A 109 2.84 22.89 5.75
CA GLU A 109 2.96 24.11 4.93
C GLU A 109 2.22 24.02 3.60
N GLU A 110 2.00 22.80 3.11
CA GLU A 110 1.30 22.50 1.85
C GLU A 110 0.17 21.52 2.10
N ASN A 111 -0.91 21.63 1.31
CA ASN A 111 -2.00 20.67 1.30
C ASN A 111 -2.09 20.03 -0.10
N ILE A 112 -2.46 18.77 -0.13
CA ILE A 112 -2.75 18.07 -1.38
C ILE A 112 -4.17 17.52 -1.28
N ASP A 113 -5.03 17.99 -2.18
CA ASP A 113 -6.41 17.58 -2.30
C ASP A 113 -6.57 16.71 -3.55
N THR A 114 -7.05 15.49 -3.39
CA THR A 114 -7.26 14.58 -4.52
C THR A 114 -8.73 14.26 -4.68
N LEU A 115 -9.24 14.38 -5.89
CA LEU A 115 -10.59 13.99 -6.27
C LEU A 115 -10.54 13.00 -7.41
N SER A 116 -11.30 11.92 -7.33
CA SER A 116 -11.36 10.94 -8.42
C SER A 116 -12.79 10.56 -8.79
N ILE A 117 -12.98 10.31 -10.08
CA ILE A 117 -14.19 9.73 -10.63
C ILE A 117 -13.82 8.57 -11.54
N GLY A 118 -14.42 7.42 -11.31
CA GLY A 118 -14.11 6.20 -12.05
C GLY A 118 -15.36 5.41 -12.41
N TYR A 119 -15.15 4.40 -13.24
CA TYR A 119 -16.19 3.46 -13.63
C TYR A 119 -15.64 2.03 -13.66
N LEU A 120 -16.28 1.17 -12.92
CA LEU A 120 -16.03 -0.27 -12.91
C LEU A 120 -16.81 -0.92 -14.05
N PHE A 121 -16.21 -1.04 -15.23
CA PHE A 121 -16.81 -1.58 -16.45
C PHE A 121 -17.19 -3.07 -16.29
N THR A 122 -16.33 -3.79 -15.59
CA THR A 122 -16.54 -5.18 -15.17
C THR A 122 -15.98 -5.36 -13.77
N PRO A 123 -16.26 -6.44 -13.05
CA PRO A 123 -15.62 -6.70 -11.75
C PRO A 123 -14.08 -6.72 -11.79
N ASN A 124 -13.51 -6.81 -12.99
CA ASN A 124 -12.07 -6.94 -13.22
C ASN A 124 -11.46 -5.77 -14.00
N PHE A 125 -12.22 -4.71 -14.29
CA PHE A 125 -11.71 -3.56 -15.05
C PHE A 125 -12.29 -2.25 -14.55
N LEU A 126 -11.43 -1.42 -13.97
CA LEU A 126 -11.73 -0.08 -13.46
C LEU A 126 -10.92 0.95 -14.26
N VAL A 127 -11.56 2.04 -14.65
CA VAL A 127 -10.87 3.23 -15.18
C VAL A 127 -11.32 4.42 -14.34
N SER A 128 -10.39 5.32 -14.00
CA SER A 128 -10.67 6.56 -13.28
C SER A 128 -9.89 7.74 -13.84
N LEU A 129 -10.47 8.91 -13.67
CA LEU A 129 -9.80 10.20 -13.75
C LEU A 129 -9.52 10.66 -12.32
N GLU A 130 -8.35 11.17 -12.08
CA GLU A 130 -7.92 11.71 -10.82
C GLU A 130 -7.38 13.10 -11.01
N HIS A 131 -7.83 14.03 -10.20
CA HIS A 131 -7.38 15.40 -10.16
C HIS A 131 -6.73 15.64 -8.80
N GLU A 132 -5.49 16.03 -8.82
CA GLU A 132 -4.72 16.43 -7.67
C GLU A 132 -4.49 17.94 -7.73
N ASP A 133 -4.82 18.61 -6.64
CA ASP A 133 -4.62 20.04 -6.42
C ASP A 133 -3.64 20.19 -5.26
N ASN A 134 -2.48 20.72 -5.52
CA ASN A 134 -1.54 21.18 -4.51
C ASN A 134 -1.39 22.70 -4.63
N ASP A 135 -0.90 23.35 -3.58
CA ASP A 135 -0.83 24.84 -3.49
C ASP A 135 -0.05 25.49 -4.66
N SER A 136 0.72 24.73 -5.41
CA SER A 136 1.61 25.22 -6.49
C SER A 136 1.24 24.72 -7.87
N ASP A 137 0.54 23.58 -8.00
CA ASP A 137 0.23 22.96 -9.28
C ASP A 137 -1.03 22.10 -9.22
N ASN A 138 -1.62 21.85 -10.39
CA ASN A 138 -2.78 20.96 -10.57
C ASN A 138 -2.44 19.89 -11.58
N GLU A 139 -2.67 18.64 -11.25
CA GLU A 139 -2.42 17.51 -12.12
C GLU A 139 -3.70 16.72 -12.38
N LEU A 140 -3.92 16.35 -13.62
CA LEU A 140 -4.98 15.42 -14.01
C LEU A 140 -4.36 14.13 -14.54
N SER A 141 -4.77 13.00 -14.02
CA SER A 141 -4.30 11.70 -14.49
C SER A 141 -5.44 10.76 -14.88
N VAL A 142 -5.13 9.84 -15.79
CA VAL A 142 -5.99 8.72 -16.17
C VAL A 142 -5.38 7.45 -15.61
N ASN A 143 -6.18 6.74 -14.83
CA ASN A 143 -5.77 5.49 -14.21
C ASN A 143 -6.63 4.33 -14.74
N ALA A 144 -6.01 3.19 -15.05
CA ALA A 144 -6.72 1.98 -15.44
C ALA A 144 -6.17 0.79 -14.68
N ARG A 145 -7.08 0.00 -14.09
CA ARG A 145 -6.74 -1.22 -13.35
C ARG A 145 -7.47 -2.42 -13.94
N TYR A 146 -6.72 -3.46 -14.26
CA TYR A 146 -7.25 -4.68 -14.83
C TYR A 146 -6.74 -5.92 -14.10
N ASN A 147 -7.65 -6.83 -13.77
CA ASN A 147 -7.34 -8.14 -13.19
C ASN A 147 -7.65 -9.24 -14.19
N HIS A 148 -6.62 -9.95 -14.67
CA HIS A 148 -6.77 -11.14 -15.50
C HIS A 148 -6.74 -12.39 -14.62
N GLN A 149 -7.92 -12.99 -14.43
CA GLN A 149 -8.06 -14.25 -13.68
C GLN A 149 -7.54 -15.42 -14.53
N LEU A 150 -6.54 -16.15 -14.04
CA LEU A 150 -5.96 -17.31 -14.72
C LEU A 150 -6.71 -18.61 -14.38
N ASN A 151 -7.14 -18.74 -13.13
CA ASN A 151 -7.94 -19.85 -12.63
C ASN A 151 -8.72 -19.40 -11.37
N ALA A 152 -9.21 -20.32 -10.55
CA ALA A 152 -10.02 -19.99 -9.36
C ALA A 152 -9.26 -19.17 -8.31
N THR A 153 -7.92 -19.24 -8.26
CA THR A 153 -7.09 -18.57 -7.26
C THR A 153 -6.07 -17.61 -7.88
N ASP A 154 -5.48 -17.97 -9.02
CA ASP A 154 -4.33 -17.30 -9.59
C ASP A 154 -4.75 -16.17 -10.53
N TYR A 155 -4.05 -15.05 -10.47
CA TYR A 155 -4.34 -13.89 -11.32
C TYR A 155 -3.06 -13.14 -11.73
N ILE A 156 -3.20 -12.31 -12.76
CA ILE A 156 -2.26 -11.24 -13.10
C ILE A 156 -3.03 -9.93 -13.08
N GLY A 157 -2.64 -9.03 -12.19
CA GLY A 157 -3.16 -7.67 -12.12
C GLY A 157 -2.27 -6.70 -12.87
N PHE A 158 -2.87 -5.64 -13.41
CA PHE A 158 -2.19 -4.53 -14.08
C PHE A 158 -2.78 -3.23 -13.57
N ASP A 159 -1.91 -2.27 -13.24
CA ASP A 159 -2.25 -0.87 -13.04
C ASP A 159 -1.49 -0.04 -14.05
N PHE A 160 -2.17 0.88 -14.69
CA PHE A 160 -1.63 1.85 -15.61
C PHE A 160 -2.05 3.25 -15.18
N SER A 161 -1.14 4.21 -15.22
CA SER A 161 -1.42 5.62 -15.01
C SER A 161 -0.69 6.48 -16.03
N VAL A 162 -1.31 7.59 -16.40
CA VAL A 162 -0.70 8.61 -17.24
C VAL A 162 -1.28 9.98 -16.85
N ASP A 163 -0.42 10.99 -16.73
CA ASP A 163 -0.83 12.37 -16.55
C ASP A 163 -1.36 13.01 -17.86
N GLU A 164 -1.95 14.19 -17.76
CA GLU A 164 -2.58 14.88 -18.89
C GLU A 164 -1.58 15.35 -19.96
N GLU A 165 -0.33 15.59 -19.59
CA GLU A 165 0.74 16.02 -20.49
C GLU A 165 1.51 14.84 -21.10
N PHE A 166 1.28 13.63 -20.59
CA PHE A 166 2.02 12.40 -20.93
C PHE A 166 3.48 12.42 -20.50
N ASP A 167 3.83 13.28 -19.56
CA ASP A 167 5.18 13.42 -19.03
C ASP A 167 5.53 12.28 -18.08
N THR A 168 4.55 11.80 -17.33
CA THR A 168 4.69 10.65 -16.43
C THR A 168 3.74 9.52 -16.85
N ARG A 169 4.31 8.34 -17.05
CA ARG A 169 3.57 7.11 -17.39
C ARG A 169 4.01 6.00 -16.49
N SER A 170 3.09 5.34 -15.85
CA SER A 170 3.40 4.19 -14.99
C SER A 170 2.66 2.92 -15.44
N LEU A 171 3.33 1.80 -15.28
CA LEU A 171 2.77 0.47 -15.44
C LEU A 171 3.25 -0.39 -14.29
N SER A 172 2.33 -0.99 -13.55
CA SER A 172 2.68 -2.05 -12.62
C SER A 172 1.91 -3.33 -12.90
N SER A 173 2.46 -4.44 -12.50
CA SER A 173 1.85 -5.76 -12.62
C SER A 173 2.12 -6.59 -11.39
N LYS A 174 1.10 -7.30 -10.91
CA LYS A 174 1.21 -8.29 -9.83
C LYS A 174 0.70 -9.64 -10.31
N TYR A 175 1.56 -10.63 -10.26
CA TYR A 175 1.20 -12.03 -10.42
C TYR A 175 1.02 -12.67 -9.04
N PHE A 176 -0.08 -13.38 -8.85
CA PHE A 176 -0.37 -14.16 -7.64
C PHE A 176 -0.71 -15.60 -8.04
N THR A 177 -0.09 -16.58 -7.37
CA THR A 177 -0.34 -18.00 -7.64
C THR A 177 -0.30 -18.86 -6.39
N HIS A 178 -1.16 -19.89 -6.37
CA HIS A 178 -1.19 -20.94 -5.39
C HIS A 178 -0.29 -22.10 -5.83
N LEU A 179 0.76 -22.38 -5.06
CA LEU A 179 1.74 -23.44 -5.38
C LEU A 179 1.34 -24.83 -4.89
N GLY A 180 0.29 -24.92 -4.10
CA GLY A 180 -0.22 -26.14 -3.47
C GLY A 180 -0.10 -26.13 -1.94
N GLY A 181 -1.00 -26.83 -1.27
CA GLY A 181 -1.09 -26.80 0.19
C GLY A 181 -1.43 -25.40 0.70
N GLU A 182 -0.60 -24.87 1.59
CA GLU A 182 -0.71 -23.49 2.10
C GLU A 182 0.33 -22.54 1.50
N GLN A 183 0.98 -22.93 0.41
CA GLN A 183 2.07 -22.17 -0.20
C GLN A 183 1.58 -21.31 -1.35
N TYR A 184 2.03 -20.05 -1.38
CA TYR A 184 1.70 -19.09 -2.43
C TYR A 184 2.94 -18.28 -2.82
N LEU A 185 2.85 -17.64 -3.96
CA LEU A 185 3.88 -16.74 -4.48
C LEU A 185 3.24 -15.50 -5.08
N THR A 186 3.82 -14.34 -4.81
CA THR A 186 3.62 -13.14 -5.61
C THR A 186 4.89 -12.76 -6.35
N ALA A 187 4.73 -12.18 -7.54
CA ALA A 187 5.78 -11.48 -8.25
C ALA A 187 5.23 -10.16 -8.75
N GLU A 188 5.97 -9.09 -8.57
CA GLU A 188 5.55 -7.73 -8.88
C GLU A 188 6.61 -7.05 -9.75
N LEU A 189 6.14 -6.22 -10.68
CA LEU A 189 6.94 -5.34 -11.51
C LEU A 189 6.28 -3.97 -11.48
N ALA A 190 7.05 -2.92 -11.28
CA ALA A 190 6.63 -1.56 -11.52
C ALA A 190 7.64 -0.87 -12.45
N TYR A 191 7.14 -0.01 -13.32
CA TYR A 191 7.92 0.81 -14.23
C TYR A 191 7.27 2.18 -14.35
N VAL A 192 8.06 3.23 -14.22
CA VAL A 192 7.64 4.61 -14.41
C VAL A 192 8.56 5.24 -15.44
N SER A 193 7.98 5.83 -16.48
CA SER A 193 8.71 6.59 -17.49
C SER A 193 8.41 8.07 -17.32
N TYR A 194 9.44 8.87 -17.34
CA TYR A 194 9.38 10.33 -17.28
C TYR A 194 9.81 10.89 -18.66
N ASP A 195 9.17 11.99 -19.10
CA ASP A 195 9.60 12.67 -20.34
C ASP A 195 10.94 13.38 -20.13
N GLU A 196 11.16 13.91 -18.91
CA GLU A 196 12.44 14.46 -18.49
C GLU A 196 12.97 13.71 -17.27
N GLY A 197 14.18 13.13 -17.37
CA GLY A 197 14.83 12.39 -16.30
C GLY A 197 15.04 10.91 -16.65
N ASP A 198 15.45 10.16 -15.65
CA ASP A 198 15.69 8.72 -15.77
C ASP A 198 14.42 7.94 -15.42
N ASP A 199 14.14 6.90 -16.19
CA ASP A 199 13.04 5.97 -15.92
C ASP A 199 13.30 5.20 -14.61
N TYR A 200 12.25 4.79 -13.93
CA TYR A 200 12.35 4.01 -12.70
C TYR A 200 11.69 2.64 -12.85
N TRP A 201 12.34 1.61 -12.36
CA TRP A 201 11.75 0.28 -12.28
C TRP A 201 11.97 -0.36 -10.91
N LYS A 202 11.04 -1.25 -10.53
CA LYS A 202 11.11 -2.04 -9.29
C LYS A 202 10.57 -3.44 -9.51
N LEU A 203 11.29 -4.42 -8.99
CA LEU A 203 10.88 -5.82 -8.95
C LEU A 203 10.60 -6.23 -7.52
N GLY A 204 9.60 -7.07 -7.32
CA GLY A 204 9.25 -7.63 -6.02
C GLY A 204 8.83 -9.10 -6.13
N THR A 205 9.08 -9.85 -5.09
CA THR A 205 8.55 -11.20 -4.92
C THR A 205 8.29 -11.48 -3.45
N GLU A 206 7.24 -12.23 -3.16
CA GLU A 206 6.96 -12.70 -1.80
C GLU A 206 6.52 -14.16 -1.84
N TYR A 207 7.21 -14.98 -1.08
CA TYR A 207 6.88 -16.39 -0.91
C TYR A 207 6.20 -16.62 0.43
N PHE A 208 5.04 -17.23 0.38
CA PHE A 208 4.24 -17.61 1.54
C PHE A 208 4.49 -19.10 1.86
N PHE A 209 5.16 -19.34 2.98
CA PHE A 209 5.36 -20.71 3.49
C PHE A 209 4.05 -21.31 3.99
N THR A 210 3.19 -20.46 4.54
CA THR A 210 1.85 -20.76 5.02
C THR A 210 0.96 -19.54 4.77
N GLN A 211 -0.33 -19.65 4.98
CA GLN A 211 -1.25 -18.50 4.95
C GLN A 211 -0.85 -17.37 5.92
N ARG A 212 -0.01 -17.66 6.93
CA ARG A 212 0.38 -16.73 8.01
C ARG A 212 1.79 -16.19 7.92
N THR A 213 2.68 -16.85 7.16
CA THR A 213 4.11 -16.53 7.19
C THR A 213 4.65 -16.38 5.79
N SER A 214 5.30 -15.27 5.53
CA SER A 214 5.94 -14.99 4.25
C SER A 214 7.30 -14.33 4.41
N VAL A 215 8.10 -14.43 3.35
CA VAL A 215 9.35 -13.69 3.15
C VAL A 215 9.28 -13.02 1.79
N GLY A 216 9.58 -11.74 1.77
CA GLY A 216 9.58 -10.92 0.58
C GLY A 216 10.96 -10.33 0.27
N PHE A 217 11.20 -10.09 -1.00
CA PHE A 217 12.37 -9.40 -1.52
C PHE A 217 11.95 -8.39 -2.57
N THR A 218 12.51 -7.20 -2.54
CA THR A 218 12.39 -6.21 -3.63
C THR A 218 13.76 -5.70 -4.03
N PHE A 219 13.87 -5.25 -5.28
CA PHE A 219 15.05 -4.60 -5.84
C PHE A 219 14.60 -3.57 -6.89
N ASP A 220 15.28 -2.44 -6.97
CA ASP A 220 14.91 -1.36 -7.89
C ASP A 220 16.07 -0.71 -8.62
N GLU A 221 15.73 0.29 -9.46
CA GLU A 221 16.65 1.06 -10.31
C GLU A 221 17.79 1.72 -9.53
N ASN A 222 17.51 2.17 -8.30
CA ASN A 222 18.50 2.82 -7.45
C ASN A 222 19.40 1.83 -6.71
N GLU A 223 19.44 0.57 -7.16
CA GLU A 223 20.18 -0.51 -6.52
C GLU A 223 19.75 -0.77 -5.05
N GLU A 224 18.59 -0.23 -4.64
CA GLU A 224 18.01 -0.51 -3.33
C GLU A 224 17.41 -1.92 -3.30
N PHE A 225 17.70 -2.66 -2.24
CA PHE A 225 17.02 -3.90 -1.96
C PHE A 225 16.36 -3.89 -0.59
N LYS A 226 15.23 -4.56 -0.49
CA LYS A 226 14.54 -4.82 0.78
C LYS A 226 14.34 -6.33 0.96
N LEU A 227 14.71 -6.84 2.12
CA LEU A 227 14.38 -8.18 2.58
C LEU A 227 13.43 -8.09 3.77
N GLY A 228 12.23 -8.65 3.64
CA GLY A 228 11.19 -8.58 4.66
C GLY A 228 10.65 -9.94 5.07
N MET A 229 10.14 -10.04 6.28
CA MET A 229 9.42 -11.19 6.80
C MET A 229 8.14 -10.71 7.47
N ASN A 230 7.01 -11.38 7.20
CA ASN A 230 5.74 -11.14 7.85
C ASN A 230 5.25 -12.42 8.55
N HIS A 231 4.67 -12.26 9.75
CA HIS A 231 4.07 -13.37 10.47
C HIS A 231 2.80 -12.95 11.21
N PHE A 232 1.70 -13.65 10.93
CA PHE A 232 0.44 -13.53 11.67
C PHE A 232 0.43 -14.46 12.89
N PHE A 233 0.58 -13.90 14.09
CA PHE A 233 0.44 -14.61 15.37
C PHE A 233 -1.00 -15.08 15.62
N SER A 234 -1.95 -14.32 15.12
CA SER A 234 -3.37 -14.67 15.06
C SER A 234 -3.91 -14.27 13.68
N ARG A 235 -5.16 -14.56 13.38
CA ARG A 235 -5.81 -14.07 12.15
C ARG A 235 -5.90 -12.54 12.07
N ASN A 236 -5.87 -11.90 13.24
CA ASN A 236 -6.12 -10.48 13.39
C ASN A 236 -4.86 -9.65 13.66
N PHE A 237 -3.72 -10.30 13.94
CA PHE A 237 -2.51 -9.59 14.33
C PHE A 237 -1.28 -10.18 13.68
N ALA A 238 -0.53 -9.33 12.98
CA ALA A 238 0.75 -9.65 12.39
C ALA A 238 1.85 -8.68 12.82
N VAL A 239 3.08 -9.17 12.74
CA VAL A 239 4.30 -8.38 12.83
C VAL A 239 5.11 -8.59 11.56
N GLU A 240 5.68 -7.51 11.08
CA GLU A 240 6.61 -7.46 9.95
C GLU A 240 7.94 -6.92 10.43
N ALA A 241 9.04 -7.48 9.94
CA ALA A 241 10.38 -6.95 10.09
C ALA A 241 11.04 -6.91 8.71
N ALA A 242 11.77 -5.84 8.42
CA ALA A 242 12.47 -5.72 7.16
C ALA A 242 13.82 -5.01 7.34
N TYR A 243 14.71 -5.32 6.43
CA TYR A 243 16.01 -4.70 6.23
C TYR A 243 16.06 -4.13 4.81
N VAL A 244 16.44 -2.86 4.70
CA VAL A 244 16.62 -2.16 3.43
C VAL A 244 18.04 -1.65 3.39
N SER A 245 18.68 -1.80 2.25
CA SER A 245 20.03 -1.30 1.99
C SER A 245 20.22 -1.12 0.49
N ASN A 246 21.34 -0.53 0.11
CA ASN A 246 21.74 -0.31 -1.27
C ASN A 246 22.94 -1.17 -1.62
N THR A 247 23.09 -1.59 -2.87
CA THR A 247 24.27 -2.33 -3.36
C THR A 247 25.36 -1.40 -3.89
N ASP A 248 25.04 -0.10 -4.12
CA ASP A 248 26.04 0.89 -4.49
C ASP A 248 26.91 1.24 -3.28
N SER A 249 28.22 1.09 -3.43
CA SER A 249 29.20 1.34 -2.37
C SER A 249 29.39 2.83 -2.01
N ASP A 250 28.90 3.73 -2.85
CA ASP A 250 29.01 5.17 -2.65
C ASP A 250 27.82 5.75 -1.86
N ASP A 251 26.68 5.00 -1.83
CA ASP A 251 25.45 5.36 -1.11
C ASP A 251 25.04 4.26 -0.09
N ASP A 252 26.03 3.69 0.61
CA ASP A 252 25.81 2.62 1.59
C ASP A 252 24.99 3.11 2.80
N TYR A 253 23.83 2.51 3.02
CA TYR A 253 22.94 2.77 4.17
C TYR A 253 22.23 1.49 4.63
N ASP A 254 21.87 1.49 5.90
CA ASP A 254 21.15 0.39 6.55
C ASP A 254 19.88 0.90 7.23
N ILE A 255 18.72 0.45 6.77
CA ILE A 255 17.42 0.79 7.37
C ILE A 255 16.79 -0.47 7.96
N TYR A 256 16.42 -0.41 9.22
CA TYR A 256 15.69 -1.45 9.91
C TYR A 256 14.25 -1.01 10.14
N GLN A 257 13.32 -1.84 9.69
CA GLN A 257 11.89 -1.56 9.78
C GLN A 257 11.20 -2.61 10.65
N ILE A 258 10.26 -2.16 11.45
CA ILE A 258 9.33 -3.03 12.16
C ILE A 258 7.90 -2.53 11.93
N GLY A 259 6.99 -3.45 11.57
CA GLY A 259 5.60 -3.15 11.33
C GLY A 259 4.67 -4.03 12.17
N MET A 260 3.49 -3.52 12.44
CA MET A 260 2.39 -4.25 13.07
C MET A 260 1.12 -4.04 12.26
N THR A 261 0.38 -5.12 12.05
CA THR A 261 -0.93 -5.07 11.36
C THR A 261 -2.00 -5.65 12.26
N VAL A 262 -3.11 -4.92 12.38
CA VAL A 262 -4.35 -5.39 13.00
C VAL A 262 -5.45 -5.37 11.94
N GLN A 263 -6.13 -6.51 11.75
CA GLN A 263 -7.27 -6.65 10.84
C GLN A 263 -8.46 -7.26 11.56
N LEU A 264 -9.64 -6.63 11.44
CA LEU A 264 -10.87 -6.99 12.19
C LEU A 264 -12.06 -7.10 11.25
#